data_40b8a524d747640be0e78602c860d1cb
#
_entry.id   40b8a524d747640be0e78602c860d1cb
#
_cell.length_a   1.000
_cell.length_b   1.000
_cell.length_c   1.000
_cell.angle_alpha   90.00
_cell.angle_beta   90.00
_cell.angle_gamma   90.00
#
_symmetry.space_group_name_H-M   'P 1'
#
loop_
_entity.id
_entity.type
_entity.pdbx_description
1 polymer ?
#
loop_
_entity_poly.entity_id
_entity_poly.type
_entity_poly.pdbx_seq_one_letter_code
_entity_poly.pdbx_strand_id
1 'polypeptide(L)'
;MFPDDAKVNISSTAAGDLLAAAERLPRYDNREFYSNELQAHVSDSVRNDCPQAFDAIVSEISERLARWPYCALVNGLSFDEGNKVFVAISRAFGELVARPYEKPRAQLVHYIQPATDIPSARGGHESERLHTDTADWEPPVELISMVCVRADAAGGGRSRVLDVDTIRTEVEDRLGVATLKRLETEKVPWQLAPYCGGGVSWRPILTTQSICWRRYTIDMALDSTGATLSDDMLDALQSFEELISNTPHTLDFLMREGELLFSDNHRTIHARTPIAAGKDSDRLMIRSWIRTT
;
A
#
# COMPACT_ATOMS: atom_id res chain seq x y z
N MET A 1 9.64 2.57 15.39
CA MET A 1 10.83 2.67 14.48
C MET A 1 10.74 1.52 13.50
N PHE A 2 11.13 1.72 12.21
CA PHE A 2 11.11 0.62 11.23
C PHE A 2 12.23 -0.38 11.54
N PRO A 3 11.95 -1.70 11.55
CA PRO A 3 12.94 -2.75 11.89
C PRO A 3 14.14 -2.74 10.94
N ASP A 4 15.35 -2.88 11.47
CA ASP A 4 16.56 -2.83 10.63
C ASP A 4 16.69 -4.03 9.70
N ASP A 5 16.19 -5.19 10.09
CA ASP A 5 16.16 -6.41 9.29
C ASP A 5 15.13 -6.39 8.15
N ALA A 6 14.21 -5.41 8.16
CA ALA A 6 13.28 -5.14 7.06
C ALA A 6 13.78 -4.01 6.14
N LYS A 7 14.95 -3.42 6.41
CA LYS A 7 15.60 -2.44 5.54
C LYS A 7 16.43 -3.12 4.46
N VAL A 8 16.44 -2.49 3.28
CA VAL A 8 17.31 -2.81 2.14
C VAL A 8 18.17 -1.57 1.89
N ASN A 9 19.49 -1.70 2.03
CA ASN A 9 20.40 -0.58 1.86
C ASN A 9 21.15 -0.72 0.55
N ILE A 10 20.97 0.24 -0.36
CA ILE A 10 21.57 0.24 -1.68
C ILE A 10 22.86 1.04 -1.65
N SER A 11 23.93 0.49 -2.25
CA SER A 11 25.17 1.23 -2.40
C SER A 11 25.01 2.39 -3.39
N SER A 12 25.78 3.47 -3.22
CA SER A 12 25.76 4.61 -4.15
C SER A 12 26.10 4.21 -5.59
N THR A 13 26.95 3.20 -5.76
CA THR A 13 27.27 2.65 -7.09
C THR A 13 26.05 1.99 -7.72
N ALA A 14 25.38 1.08 -7.03
CA ALA A 14 24.19 0.41 -7.54
C ALA A 14 23.06 1.40 -7.83
N ALA A 15 22.85 2.40 -6.96
CA ALA A 15 21.87 3.46 -7.19
C ALA A 15 22.21 4.30 -8.44
N GLY A 16 23.49 4.64 -8.63
CA GLY A 16 23.99 5.35 -9.80
C GLY A 16 23.81 4.56 -11.09
N ASP A 17 24.08 3.27 -11.07
CA ASP A 17 23.92 2.37 -12.23
C ASP A 17 22.44 2.27 -12.65
N LEU A 18 21.52 2.10 -11.70
CA LEU A 18 20.08 2.08 -11.96
C LEU A 18 19.57 3.40 -12.54
N LEU A 19 20.01 4.52 -11.94
CA LEU A 19 19.63 5.85 -12.42
C LEU A 19 20.13 6.07 -13.87
N ALA A 20 21.41 5.79 -14.12
CA ALA A 20 22.01 5.94 -15.44
C ALA A 20 21.34 5.03 -16.49
N ALA A 21 20.94 3.80 -16.12
CA ALA A 21 20.17 2.91 -16.98
C ALA A 21 18.80 3.50 -17.33
N ALA A 22 18.08 4.02 -16.34
CA ALA A 22 16.79 4.66 -16.55
C ALA A 22 16.89 5.95 -17.37
N GLU A 23 17.93 6.77 -17.19
CA GLU A 23 18.13 8.02 -17.94
C GLU A 23 18.43 7.81 -19.43
N ARG A 24 18.98 6.63 -19.81
CA ARG A 24 19.17 6.27 -21.23
C ARG A 24 17.86 6.02 -21.97
N LEU A 25 16.78 5.70 -21.26
CA LEU A 25 15.46 5.51 -21.86
C LEU A 25 14.82 6.86 -22.20
N PRO A 26 13.97 6.91 -23.23
CA PRO A 26 13.17 8.10 -23.53
C PRO A 26 12.40 8.62 -22.33
N ARG A 27 12.01 9.89 -22.37
CA ARG A 27 11.06 10.43 -21.39
C ARG A 27 9.66 9.97 -21.78
N TYR A 28 8.97 9.38 -20.82
CA TYR A 28 7.57 8.96 -20.96
C TYR A 28 6.66 9.86 -20.12
N ASP A 29 5.45 10.12 -20.61
CA ASP A 29 4.38 10.67 -19.77
C ASP A 29 3.87 9.57 -18.82
N ASN A 30 3.50 9.93 -17.60
CA ASN A 30 2.93 8.98 -16.64
C ASN A 30 1.71 8.21 -17.17
N ARG A 31 1.00 8.76 -18.16
CA ARG A 31 -0.12 8.10 -18.82
C ARG A 31 0.30 6.98 -19.76
N GLU A 32 1.50 7.04 -20.30
CA GLU A 32 2.01 5.99 -21.19
C GLU A 32 2.28 4.71 -20.42
N PHE A 33 2.57 4.78 -19.11
CA PHE A 33 2.75 3.62 -18.24
C PHE A 33 1.48 2.77 -18.03
N TYR A 34 0.32 3.18 -18.58
CA TYR A 34 -0.84 2.28 -18.67
C TYR A 34 -0.61 1.09 -19.59
N SER A 35 0.33 1.17 -20.51
CA SER A 35 0.74 0.02 -21.30
C SER A 35 1.58 -0.93 -20.46
N ASN A 36 1.09 -2.16 -20.30
CA ASN A 36 1.83 -3.23 -19.63
C ASN A 36 3.13 -3.56 -20.41
N GLU A 37 3.09 -3.44 -21.74
CA GLU A 37 4.27 -3.61 -22.59
C GLU A 37 5.34 -2.54 -22.29
N LEU A 38 4.92 -1.28 -22.10
CA LEU A 38 5.86 -0.21 -21.75
C LEU A 38 6.45 -0.41 -20.34
N GLN A 39 5.63 -0.81 -19.36
CA GLN A 39 6.13 -1.14 -18.02
C GLN A 39 7.18 -2.25 -18.09
N ALA A 40 6.89 -3.33 -18.82
CA ALA A 40 7.81 -4.44 -19.03
C ALA A 40 9.08 -3.97 -19.74
N HIS A 41 8.94 -3.21 -20.84
CA HIS A 41 10.08 -2.65 -21.58
C HIS A 41 11.00 -1.82 -20.69
N VAL A 42 10.45 -0.93 -19.85
CA VAL A 42 11.25 -0.11 -18.93
C VAL A 42 11.97 -0.97 -17.91
N SER A 43 11.28 -1.95 -17.31
CA SER A 43 11.87 -2.86 -16.34
C SER A 43 12.98 -3.71 -16.94
N ASP A 44 12.72 -4.33 -18.09
CA ASP A 44 13.69 -5.20 -18.79
C ASP A 44 14.90 -4.40 -19.26
N SER A 45 14.71 -3.18 -19.77
CA SER A 45 15.81 -2.33 -20.21
C SER A 45 16.73 -1.94 -19.06
N VAL A 46 16.17 -1.50 -17.92
CA VAL A 46 16.97 -1.16 -16.73
C VAL A 46 17.69 -2.41 -16.21
N ARG A 47 17.02 -3.55 -16.16
CA ARG A 47 17.61 -4.83 -15.74
C ARG A 47 18.75 -5.27 -16.65
N ASN A 48 18.56 -5.19 -17.97
CA ASN A 48 19.58 -5.60 -18.96
C ASN A 48 20.84 -4.72 -18.87
N ASP A 49 20.69 -3.44 -18.58
CA ASP A 49 21.79 -2.49 -18.47
C ASP A 49 22.58 -2.62 -17.15
N CYS A 50 21.94 -3.06 -16.07
CA CYS A 50 22.58 -3.23 -14.74
C CYS A 50 22.03 -4.45 -13.99
N PRO A 51 22.16 -5.68 -14.55
CA PRO A 51 21.49 -6.87 -14.03
C PRO A 51 21.87 -7.20 -12.59
N GLN A 52 23.14 -7.06 -12.21
CA GLN A 52 23.59 -7.39 -10.85
C GLN A 52 22.95 -6.48 -9.80
N ALA A 53 22.93 -5.16 -10.03
CA ALA A 53 22.31 -4.22 -9.11
C ALA A 53 20.80 -4.43 -9.04
N PHE A 54 20.14 -4.60 -10.19
CA PHE A 54 18.70 -4.78 -10.28
C PHE A 54 18.25 -6.08 -9.59
N ASP A 55 18.85 -7.22 -9.93
CA ASP A 55 18.47 -8.52 -9.39
C ASP A 55 18.76 -8.62 -7.88
N ALA A 56 19.85 -8.04 -7.40
CA ALA A 56 20.16 -7.99 -5.96
C ALA A 56 19.08 -7.23 -5.18
N ILE A 57 18.66 -6.05 -5.66
CA ILE A 57 17.63 -5.24 -5.00
C ILE A 57 16.29 -5.97 -5.00
N VAL A 58 15.88 -6.54 -6.13
CA VAL A 58 14.61 -7.28 -6.25
C VAL A 58 14.63 -8.50 -5.32
N SER A 59 15.74 -9.24 -5.26
CA SER A 59 15.89 -10.38 -4.34
C SER A 59 15.77 -9.96 -2.87
N GLU A 60 16.48 -8.92 -2.46
CA GLU A 60 16.43 -8.43 -1.08
C GLU A 60 15.02 -7.95 -0.69
N ILE A 61 14.33 -7.20 -1.56
CA ILE A 61 12.94 -6.79 -1.32
C ILE A 61 12.05 -8.03 -1.16
N SER A 62 12.17 -9.02 -2.07
CA SER A 62 11.39 -10.26 -2.02
C SER A 62 11.58 -11.01 -0.70
N GLU A 63 12.81 -11.12 -0.22
CA GLU A 63 13.13 -11.75 1.06
C GLU A 63 12.47 -11.02 2.25
N ARG A 64 12.40 -9.68 2.23
CA ARG A 64 11.77 -8.89 3.29
C ARG A 64 10.25 -9.02 3.26
N LEU A 65 9.65 -9.04 2.06
CA LEU A 65 8.21 -9.24 1.89
C LEU A 65 7.74 -10.64 2.32
N ALA A 66 8.62 -11.66 2.25
CA ALA A 66 8.29 -13.02 2.61
C ALA A 66 8.21 -13.27 4.13
N ARG A 67 8.67 -12.34 4.97
CA ARG A 67 8.74 -12.47 6.43
C ARG A 67 8.24 -11.22 7.14
N TRP A 68 7.97 -11.36 8.43
CA TRP A 68 7.61 -10.22 9.28
C TRP A 68 8.61 -9.05 9.08
N PRO A 69 8.16 -7.80 8.94
CA PRO A 69 6.78 -7.29 9.04
C PRO A 69 6.03 -7.24 7.68
N TYR A 70 6.42 -8.05 6.69
CA TYR A 70 5.85 -8.13 5.34
C TYR A 70 5.93 -6.80 4.57
N CYS A 71 6.98 -6.05 4.87
CA CYS A 71 7.34 -4.77 4.25
C CYS A 71 8.84 -4.72 4.01
N ALA A 72 9.26 -3.95 3.01
CA ALA A 72 10.66 -3.63 2.74
C ALA A 72 10.83 -2.12 2.59
N LEU A 73 11.72 -1.52 3.37
CA LEU A 73 12.09 -0.11 3.24
C LEU A 73 13.46 -0.01 2.57
N VAL A 74 13.47 0.44 1.32
CA VAL A 74 14.68 0.57 0.51
C VAL A 74 15.26 1.96 0.68
N ASN A 75 16.54 2.02 1.07
CA ASN A 75 17.30 3.25 1.29
C ASN A 75 18.41 3.37 0.26
N GLY A 76 18.74 4.60 -0.12
CA GLY A 76 19.88 4.92 -0.98
C GLY A 76 19.57 4.90 -2.47
N LEU A 77 18.31 4.71 -2.89
CA LEU A 77 17.92 4.84 -4.29
C LEU A 77 17.92 6.31 -4.74
N SER A 78 18.22 6.49 -6.03
CA SER A 78 18.02 7.75 -6.74
C SER A 78 16.94 7.56 -7.80
N PHE A 79 16.07 8.56 -7.95
CA PHE A 79 14.94 8.50 -8.88
C PHE A 79 15.08 9.56 -9.95
N ASP A 80 14.76 9.19 -11.20
CA ASP A 80 14.69 10.10 -12.32
C ASP A 80 13.36 10.88 -12.34
N GLU A 81 13.34 12.04 -13.01
CA GLU A 81 12.13 12.86 -13.13
C GLU A 81 10.94 12.15 -13.81
N GLY A 82 11.22 11.14 -14.64
CA GLY A 82 10.22 10.33 -15.34
C GLY A 82 9.70 9.14 -14.54
N ASN A 83 10.15 8.94 -13.29
CA ASN A 83 9.80 7.80 -12.43
C ASN A 83 10.17 6.42 -13.00
N LYS A 84 11.10 6.35 -13.96
CA LYS A 84 11.44 5.09 -14.64
C LYS A 84 12.13 4.09 -13.69
N VAL A 85 13.00 4.56 -12.79
CA VAL A 85 13.60 3.71 -11.74
C VAL A 85 12.51 3.12 -10.84
N PHE A 86 11.54 3.96 -10.42
CA PHE A 86 10.40 3.51 -9.61
C PHE A 86 9.55 2.47 -10.33
N VAL A 87 9.20 2.75 -11.60
CA VAL A 87 8.42 1.83 -12.43
C VAL A 87 9.18 0.53 -12.66
N ALA A 88 10.48 0.60 -12.99
CA ALA A 88 11.31 -0.58 -13.28
C ALA A 88 11.37 -1.55 -12.09
N ILE A 89 11.66 -1.04 -10.90
CA ILE A 89 11.75 -1.87 -9.68
C ILE A 89 10.36 -2.39 -9.29
N SER A 90 9.33 -1.54 -9.33
CA SER A 90 7.97 -1.96 -8.96
C SER A 90 7.43 -3.02 -9.92
N ARG A 91 7.69 -2.90 -11.23
CA ARG A 91 7.25 -3.85 -12.26
C ARG A 91 7.89 -5.24 -12.13
N ALA A 92 9.06 -5.34 -11.50
CA ALA A 92 9.69 -6.62 -11.22
C ALA A 92 8.85 -7.54 -10.32
N PHE A 93 7.89 -6.98 -9.57
CA PHE A 93 6.99 -7.71 -8.68
C PHE A 93 5.62 -8.02 -9.30
N GLY A 94 5.31 -7.48 -10.47
CA GLY A 94 4.02 -7.68 -11.13
C GLY A 94 3.59 -6.49 -11.98
N GLU A 95 2.37 -6.56 -12.49
CA GLU A 95 1.79 -5.50 -13.29
C GLU A 95 1.37 -4.32 -12.42
N LEU A 96 1.77 -3.09 -12.81
CA LEU A 96 1.27 -1.89 -12.18
C LEU A 96 -0.15 -1.61 -12.67
N VAL A 97 -1.07 -1.41 -11.74
CA VAL A 97 -2.49 -1.23 -12.03
C VAL A 97 -3.02 0.09 -11.48
N ALA A 98 -4.07 0.61 -12.09
CA ALA A 98 -4.75 1.84 -11.67
C ALA A 98 -6.26 1.68 -11.66
N ARG A 99 -6.94 2.59 -10.98
CA ARG A 99 -8.41 2.64 -10.98
C ARG A 99 -8.94 3.09 -12.36
N PRO A 100 -9.67 2.25 -13.10
CA PRO A 100 -10.08 2.57 -14.47
C PRO A 100 -10.99 3.78 -14.62
N TYR A 101 -11.77 4.13 -13.58
CA TYR A 101 -12.76 5.21 -13.64
C TYR A 101 -12.13 6.60 -13.48
N GLU A 102 -10.89 6.68 -13.04
CA GLU A 102 -10.21 7.96 -12.85
C GLU A 102 -9.66 8.55 -14.15
N LYS A 103 -9.96 7.93 -15.30
CA LYS A 103 -9.63 8.51 -16.62
C LYS A 103 -10.37 9.83 -16.83
N PRO A 104 -9.70 10.90 -17.22
CA PRO A 104 -8.30 11.02 -17.67
C PRO A 104 -7.29 11.26 -16.55
N ARG A 105 -7.67 11.19 -15.28
CA ARG A 105 -6.81 11.42 -14.11
C ARG A 105 -6.17 10.16 -13.56
N ALA A 106 -6.57 8.99 -14.06
CA ALA A 106 -5.97 7.74 -13.65
C ALA A 106 -4.45 7.79 -13.91
N GLN A 107 -3.68 7.48 -12.89
CA GLN A 107 -2.23 7.44 -12.96
C GLN A 107 -1.78 6.10 -12.35
N LEU A 108 -0.96 5.33 -13.06
CA LEU A 108 -0.30 4.17 -12.47
C LEU A 108 0.68 4.59 -11.38
N VAL A 109 1.25 5.77 -11.58
CA VAL A 109 2.10 6.46 -10.63
C VAL A 109 1.27 7.55 -9.96
N HIS A 110 0.71 7.24 -8.78
CA HIS A 110 -0.16 8.16 -8.05
C HIS A 110 0.66 9.18 -7.26
N TYR A 111 0.50 10.44 -7.58
CA TYR A 111 1.03 11.54 -6.76
C TYR A 111 0.10 11.80 -5.58
N ILE A 112 0.59 11.54 -4.36
CA ILE A 112 -0.14 11.75 -3.11
C ILE A 112 0.37 13.05 -2.47
N GLN A 113 -0.47 14.07 -2.52
CA GLN A 113 -0.24 15.37 -1.93
C GLN A 113 -1.29 15.65 -0.84
N PRO A 114 -1.06 16.61 0.07
CA PRO A 114 -2.11 17.09 0.95
C PRO A 114 -3.30 17.57 0.13
N ALA A 115 -4.45 16.93 0.31
CA ALA A 115 -5.65 17.27 -0.43
C ALA A 115 -6.32 18.47 0.22
N THR A 116 -6.45 19.57 -0.54
CA THR A 116 -7.12 20.80 -0.07
C THR A 116 -8.63 20.77 -0.29
N ASP A 117 -9.11 20.00 -1.26
CA ASP A 117 -10.50 20.09 -1.75
C ASP A 117 -11.22 18.74 -1.93
N ILE A 118 -10.69 17.66 -1.38
CA ILE A 118 -11.32 16.34 -1.49
C ILE A 118 -12.12 16.05 -0.23
N PRO A 119 -13.43 15.75 -0.32
CA PRO A 119 -14.21 15.32 0.83
C PRO A 119 -13.54 14.15 1.56
N SER A 120 -13.66 14.13 2.88
CA SER A 120 -13.01 13.16 3.79
C SER A 120 -13.16 11.69 3.37
N ALA A 121 -14.25 11.36 2.67
CA ALA A 121 -14.50 10.03 2.10
C ALA A 121 -13.54 9.60 0.96
N ARG A 122 -12.71 10.49 0.42
CA ARG A 122 -11.83 10.19 -0.72
C ARG A 122 -10.34 10.48 -0.52
N GLY A 123 -9.87 10.71 0.69
CA GLY A 123 -8.44 10.89 0.88
C GLY A 123 -7.99 11.82 2.00
N GLY A 124 -8.91 12.42 2.73
CA GLY A 124 -8.60 13.21 3.92
C GLY A 124 -8.30 12.29 5.10
N HIS A 125 -9.26 12.15 6.01
CA HIS A 125 -9.08 11.39 7.25
C HIS A 125 -9.10 9.87 7.09
N GLU A 126 -9.67 9.31 6.00
CA GLU A 126 -9.68 7.86 5.78
C GLU A 126 -8.28 7.25 5.64
N SER A 127 -7.33 7.98 5.07
CA SER A 127 -5.94 7.53 5.01
C SER A 127 -5.19 7.61 6.37
N GLU A 128 -5.81 8.19 7.38
CA GLU A 128 -5.30 8.23 8.76
C GLU A 128 -5.73 7.02 9.58
N ARG A 129 -6.74 6.27 9.10
CA ARG A 129 -7.18 5.00 9.67
C ARG A 129 -6.47 3.83 8.99
N LEU A 130 -6.10 2.83 9.76
CA LEU A 130 -5.50 1.60 9.22
C LEU A 130 -6.48 0.92 8.26
N HIS A 131 -6.02 0.59 7.06
CA HIS A 131 -6.83 0.00 6.00
C HIS A 131 -6.00 -0.82 5.02
N THR A 132 -6.69 -1.69 4.28
CA THR A 132 -6.19 -2.35 3.06
C THR A 132 -6.51 -1.48 1.86
N ASP A 133 -5.53 -1.20 1.01
CA ASP A 133 -5.77 -0.52 -0.28
C ASP A 133 -6.61 -1.42 -1.20
N THR A 134 -7.42 -0.79 -2.03
CA THR A 134 -8.31 -1.49 -2.97
C THR A 134 -9.21 -2.56 -2.32
N ALA A 135 -9.61 -2.39 -1.06
CA ALA A 135 -10.55 -3.28 -0.39
C ALA A 135 -11.92 -3.36 -1.10
N ASP A 136 -12.20 -2.40 -1.98
CA ASP A 136 -13.34 -2.34 -2.89
C ASP A 136 -13.13 -3.10 -4.23
N TRP A 137 -12.01 -3.85 -4.36
CA TRP A 137 -11.71 -4.73 -5.49
C TRP A 137 -11.84 -6.19 -5.09
N GLU A 138 -11.98 -7.07 -6.08
CA GLU A 138 -12.01 -8.53 -5.85
C GLU A 138 -11.12 -9.26 -6.87
N PRO A 139 -9.97 -9.77 -6.42
CA PRO A 139 -9.34 -9.52 -5.12
C PRO A 139 -8.75 -8.11 -5.02
N PRO A 140 -8.43 -7.61 -3.80
CA PRO A 140 -7.56 -6.44 -3.63
C PRO A 140 -6.20 -6.66 -4.31
N VAL A 141 -5.44 -5.60 -4.59
CA VAL A 141 -4.08 -5.72 -5.10
C VAL A 141 -3.16 -6.37 -4.06
N GLU A 142 -2.17 -7.11 -4.53
CA GLU A 142 -1.28 -7.88 -3.66
C GLU A 142 -0.20 -7.02 -3.01
N LEU A 143 0.41 -6.11 -3.77
CA LEU A 143 1.51 -5.28 -3.27
C LEU A 143 1.25 -3.79 -3.51
N ILE A 144 1.88 -2.99 -2.66
CA ILE A 144 1.95 -1.53 -2.79
C ILE A 144 3.43 -1.16 -2.82
N SER A 145 3.81 -0.29 -3.76
CA SER A 145 5.08 0.42 -3.72
C SER A 145 4.86 1.91 -3.53
N MET A 146 5.67 2.55 -2.67
CA MET A 146 5.52 3.97 -2.36
C MET A 146 6.88 4.62 -2.11
N VAL A 147 7.20 5.68 -2.84
CA VAL A 147 8.43 6.47 -2.64
C VAL A 147 8.12 7.83 -2.04
N CYS A 148 8.96 8.26 -1.11
CA CYS A 148 8.93 9.60 -0.57
C CYS A 148 9.74 10.54 -1.48
N VAL A 149 9.06 11.44 -2.18
CA VAL A 149 9.71 12.47 -3.00
C VAL A 149 10.04 13.70 -2.16
N ARG A 150 9.12 14.11 -1.30
CA ARG A 150 9.32 15.16 -0.28
C ARG A 150 8.60 14.78 1.01
N ALA A 151 9.30 14.81 2.12
CA ALA A 151 8.71 14.60 3.44
C ALA A 151 7.95 15.86 3.90
N ASP A 152 7.08 15.71 4.88
CA ASP A 152 6.48 16.86 5.56
C ASP A 152 7.56 17.53 6.44
N ALA A 153 7.91 18.79 6.14
CA ALA A 153 8.92 19.52 6.88
C ALA A 153 8.61 19.67 8.37
N ALA A 154 7.34 19.60 8.75
CA ALA A 154 6.90 19.64 10.14
C ALA A 154 6.85 18.24 10.81
N GLY A 155 7.30 17.18 10.12
CA GLY A 155 7.41 15.83 10.66
C GLY A 155 6.10 15.04 10.74
N GLY A 156 5.02 15.53 10.16
CA GLY A 156 3.75 14.80 10.02
C GLY A 156 3.75 13.80 8.86
N GLY A 157 2.61 13.17 8.62
CA GLY A 157 2.45 12.21 7.52
C GLY A 157 3.33 10.97 7.68
N ARG A 158 3.60 10.55 8.91
CA ARG A 158 4.35 9.32 9.23
C ARG A 158 3.59 8.11 8.73
N SER A 159 4.28 7.15 8.17
CA SER A 159 3.70 5.87 7.76
C SER A 159 3.45 4.98 8.97
N ARG A 160 2.30 4.32 8.98
CA ARG A 160 1.90 3.34 9.98
C ARG A 160 1.58 2.04 9.29
N VAL A 161 2.11 0.93 9.79
CA VAL A 161 1.89 -0.42 9.24
C VAL A 161 1.65 -1.38 10.40
N LEU A 162 0.66 -2.24 10.24
CA LEU A 162 0.34 -3.30 11.19
C LEU A 162 0.10 -4.60 10.42
N ASP A 163 0.81 -5.65 10.79
CA ASP A 163 0.79 -6.94 10.10
C ASP A 163 -0.24 -7.91 10.68
N VAL A 164 -0.61 -8.89 9.86
CA VAL A 164 -1.66 -9.88 10.18
C VAL A 164 -1.31 -10.77 11.36
N ASP A 165 -0.05 -11.14 11.55
CA ASP A 165 0.36 -12.03 12.66
C ASP A 165 0.22 -11.30 14.00
N THR A 166 0.69 -10.05 14.04
CA THR A 166 0.51 -9.16 15.19
C THR A 166 -0.98 -8.92 15.48
N ILE A 167 -1.78 -8.64 14.44
CA ILE A 167 -3.23 -8.43 14.58
C ILE A 167 -3.90 -9.66 15.18
N ARG A 168 -3.61 -10.85 14.69
CA ARG A 168 -4.20 -12.10 15.17
C ARG A 168 -3.89 -12.35 16.64
N THR A 169 -2.62 -12.15 17.01
CA THR A 169 -2.18 -12.26 18.40
C THR A 169 -2.91 -11.26 19.30
N GLU A 170 -2.95 -9.99 18.91
CA GLU A 170 -3.66 -8.94 19.66
C GLU A 170 -5.17 -9.21 19.81
N VAL A 171 -5.82 -9.72 18.74
CA VAL A 171 -7.24 -10.10 18.78
C VAL A 171 -7.46 -11.27 19.72
N GLU A 172 -6.62 -12.32 19.62
CA GLU A 172 -6.74 -13.50 20.49
C GLU A 172 -6.56 -13.13 21.97
N ASP A 173 -5.51 -12.36 22.28
CA ASP A 173 -5.13 -12.01 23.65
C ASP A 173 -6.12 -11.03 24.30
N ARG A 174 -6.64 -10.05 23.55
CA ARG A 174 -7.43 -8.95 24.10
C ARG A 174 -8.92 -9.05 23.86
N LEU A 175 -9.35 -9.67 22.77
CA LEU A 175 -10.76 -9.85 22.41
C LEU A 175 -11.22 -11.32 22.52
N GLY A 176 -10.28 -12.25 22.64
CA GLY A 176 -10.51 -13.68 22.85
C GLY A 176 -10.64 -14.48 21.55
N VAL A 177 -10.40 -15.80 21.69
CA VAL A 177 -10.44 -16.79 20.58
C VAL A 177 -11.77 -16.78 19.82
N ALA A 178 -12.89 -16.54 20.51
CA ALA A 178 -14.22 -16.52 19.86
C ALA A 178 -14.34 -15.37 18.86
N THR A 179 -13.83 -14.18 19.21
CA THR A 179 -13.80 -13.02 18.31
C THR A 179 -12.84 -13.24 17.14
N LEU A 180 -11.65 -13.79 17.40
CA LEU A 180 -10.72 -14.14 16.34
C LEU A 180 -11.35 -15.08 15.33
N LYS A 181 -11.96 -16.20 15.82
CA LYS A 181 -12.63 -17.17 14.96
C LYS A 181 -13.78 -16.53 14.15
N ARG A 182 -14.54 -15.61 14.76
CA ARG A 182 -15.62 -14.90 14.08
C ARG A 182 -15.06 -14.06 12.92
N LEU A 183 -14.03 -13.26 13.15
CA LEU A 183 -13.39 -12.44 12.12
C LEU A 183 -12.78 -13.27 10.98
N GLU A 184 -12.42 -14.54 11.25
CA GLU A 184 -11.85 -15.46 10.26
C GLU A 184 -12.87 -16.25 9.47
N THR A 185 -14.06 -16.51 10.02
CA THR A 185 -15.01 -17.45 9.42
C THR A 185 -16.32 -16.80 9.00
N GLU A 186 -16.77 -15.77 9.69
CA GLU A 186 -18.01 -15.10 9.34
C GLU A 186 -17.74 -14.06 8.23
N LYS A 187 -18.60 -14.09 7.21
CA LYS A 187 -18.47 -13.20 6.06
C LYS A 187 -19.21 -11.89 6.33
N VAL A 188 -18.55 -10.79 6.03
CA VAL A 188 -19.15 -9.45 6.00
C VAL A 188 -19.25 -8.93 4.58
N PRO A 189 -20.21 -8.02 4.28
CA PRO A 189 -20.37 -7.48 2.95
C PRO A 189 -19.33 -6.39 2.67
N TRP A 190 -18.81 -6.39 1.45
CA TRP A 190 -17.86 -5.43 0.93
C TRP A 190 -18.44 -4.75 -0.29
N GLN A 191 -18.60 -3.44 -0.27
CA GLN A 191 -19.01 -2.70 -1.46
C GLN A 191 -17.91 -2.76 -2.52
N LEU A 192 -18.23 -3.35 -3.67
CA LEU A 192 -17.32 -3.37 -4.80
C LEU A 192 -17.39 -2.08 -5.60
N ALA A 193 -16.24 -1.66 -6.12
CA ALA A 193 -16.17 -0.51 -7.00
C ALA A 193 -16.96 -0.77 -8.30
N PRO A 194 -17.64 0.24 -8.86
CA PRO A 194 -18.45 0.06 -10.08
C PRO A 194 -17.67 -0.56 -11.26
N TYR A 195 -16.40 -0.23 -11.40
CA TYR A 195 -15.52 -0.76 -12.45
C TYR A 195 -15.03 -2.20 -12.20
N CYS A 196 -15.27 -2.75 -11.00
CA CYS A 196 -15.09 -4.17 -10.67
C CYS A 196 -16.38 -4.98 -10.79
N GLY A 197 -17.36 -4.47 -11.56
CA GLY A 197 -18.68 -5.08 -11.70
C GLY A 197 -19.71 -4.56 -10.71
N GLY A 198 -19.30 -3.75 -9.72
CA GLY A 198 -20.20 -3.22 -8.69
C GLY A 198 -20.78 -4.30 -7.78
N GLY A 199 -21.82 -3.94 -7.02
CA GLY A 199 -22.49 -4.87 -6.12
C GLY A 199 -21.71 -5.10 -4.83
N VAL A 200 -21.89 -6.27 -4.24
CA VAL A 200 -21.33 -6.63 -2.93
C VAL A 200 -20.71 -8.02 -2.96
N SER A 201 -19.49 -8.12 -2.46
CA SER A 201 -18.82 -9.39 -2.17
C SER A 201 -18.92 -9.73 -0.69
N TRP A 202 -19.03 -11.02 -0.37
CA TRP A 202 -19.10 -11.49 1.01
C TRP A 202 -17.86 -12.31 1.34
N ARG A 203 -17.00 -11.76 2.21
CA ARG A 203 -15.75 -12.41 2.61
C ARG A 203 -15.39 -12.08 4.07
N PRO A 204 -14.60 -12.92 4.76
CA PRO A 204 -14.15 -12.64 6.10
C PRO A 204 -13.14 -11.48 6.10
N ILE A 205 -12.89 -10.93 7.29
CA ILE A 205 -11.89 -9.87 7.51
C ILE A 205 -10.49 -10.44 7.61
N LEU A 206 -10.34 -11.57 8.30
CA LEU A 206 -9.07 -12.25 8.53
C LEU A 206 -9.08 -13.64 7.90
N THR A 207 -7.89 -14.10 7.59
CA THR A 207 -7.55 -15.51 7.41
C THR A 207 -6.32 -15.82 8.25
N THR A 208 -5.80 -17.03 8.19
CA THR A 208 -4.52 -17.36 8.85
C THR A 208 -3.32 -16.59 8.29
N GLN A 209 -3.43 -16.05 7.08
CA GLN A 209 -2.30 -15.43 6.36
C GLN A 209 -2.64 -14.07 5.74
N SER A 210 -3.86 -13.60 5.84
CA SER A 210 -4.26 -12.36 5.19
C SER A 210 -5.28 -11.57 6.00
N ILE A 211 -5.31 -10.28 5.72
CA ILE A 211 -6.29 -9.34 6.22
C ILE A 211 -6.86 -8.51 5.08
N CYS A 212 -8.15 -8.27 5.10
CA CYS A 212 -8.77 -7.20 4.34
C CYS A 212 -9.60 -6.35 5.30
N TRP A 213 -9.23 -5.08 5.42
CA TRP A 213 -9.89 -4.18 6.34
C TRP A 213 -10.08 -2.79 5.75
N ARG A 214 -11.32 -2.35 5.68
CA ARG A 214 -11.71 -0.97 5.40
C ARG A 214 -13.16 -0.77 5.85
N ARG A 215 -13.35 -0.26 7.06
CA ARG A 215 -14.67 -0.13 7.69
C ARG A 215 -15.69 0.54 6.79
N TYR A 216 -15.31 1.65 6.19
CA TYR A 216 -16.18 2.40 5.27
C TYR A 216 -16.79 1.55 4.14
N THR A 217 -16.03 0.58 3.59
CA THR A 217 -16.50 -0.27 2.49
C THR A 217 -17.56 -1.27 2.98
N ILE A 218 -17.46 -1.71 4.22
CA ILE A 218 -18.43 -2.60 4.86
C ILE A 218 -19.72 -1.81 5.15
N ASP A 219 -19.60 -0.63 5.78
CA ASP A 219 -20.75 0.21 6.11
C ASP A 219 -21.53 0.61 4.86
N MET A 220 -20.86 1.00 3.77
CA MET A 220 -21.50 1.25 2.47
C MET A 220 -22.28 0.03 1.93
N ALA A 221 -21.71 -1.16 2.07
CA ALA A 221 -22.37 -2.37 1.60
C ALA A 221 -23.62 -2.70 2.42
N LEU A 222 -23.57 -2.51 3.74
CA LEU A 222 -24.75 -2.66 4.62
C LEU A 222 -25.85 -1.66 4.23
N ASP A 223 -25.48 -0.40 4.07
CA ASP A 223 -26.43 0.67 3.69
C ASP A 223 -27.06 0.42 2.31
N SER A 224 -26.26 0.00 1.33
CA SER A 224 -26.72 -0.17 -0.05
C SER A 224 -27.60 -1.41 -0.24
N THR A 225 -27.42 -2.45 0.57
CA THR A 225 -28.15 -3.71 0.46
C THR A 225 -29.30 -3.86 1.46
N GLY A 226 -29.29 -3.08 2.53
CA GLY A 226 -30.17 -3.27 3.69
C GLY A 226 -29.86 -4.58 4.46
N ALA A 227 -28.70 -5.21 4.21
CA ALA A 227 -28.29 -6.41 4.92
C ALA A 227 -27.95 -6.07 6.38
N THR A 228 -28.20 -7.01 7.27
CA THR A 228 -27.89 -6.89 8.69
C THR A 228 -26.87 -7.95 9.08
N LEU A 229 -25.96 -7.58 9.95
CA LEU A 229 -25.06 -8.49 10.65
C LEU A 229 -25.65 -8.82 12.04
N SER A 230 -25.20 -9.92 12.64
CA SER A 230 -25.55 -10.22 14.03
C SER A 230 -24.96 -9.15 14.96
N ASP A 231 -25.59 -8.93 16.12
CA ASP A 231 -25.08 -8.00 17.15
C ASP A 231 -23.65 -8.37 17.55
N ASP A 232 -23.39 -9.65 17.72
CA ASP A 232 -22.04 -10.17 18.02
C ASP A 232 -21.02 -9.81 16.93
N MET A 233 -21.40 -9.78 15.64
CA MET A 233 -20.48 -9.39 14.56
C MET A 233 -20.28 -7.87 14.54
N LEU A 234 -21.31 -7.09 14.79
CA LEU A 234 -21.21 -5.64 14.91
C LEU A 234 -20.28 -5.25 16.05
N ASP A 235 -20.43 -5.90 17.22
CA ASP A 235 -19.55 -5.71 18.37
C ASP A 235 -18.10 -6.13 18.07
N ALA A 236 -17.92 -7.25 17.35
CA ALA A 236 -16.59 -7.69 16.91
C ALA A 236 -15.92 -6.67 15.97
N LEU A 237 -16.67 -6.10 15.01
CA LEU A 237 -16.14 -5.06 14.10
C LEU A 237 -15.72 -3.80 14.86
N GLN A 238 -16.55 -3.35 15.81
CA GLN A 238 -16.27 -2.18 16.61
C GLN A 238 -15.04 -2.40 17.49
N SER A 239 -15.01 -3.51 18.22
CA SER A 239 -13.87 -3.86 19.09
C SER A 239 -12.57 -4.05 18.30
N PHE A 240 -12.67 -4.63 17.11
CA PHE A 240 -11.53 -4.77 16.22
C PHE A 240 -10.97 -3.41 15.75
N GLU A 241 -11.85 -2.49 15.32
CA GLU A 241 -11.44 -1.14 14.90
C GLU A 241 -10.76 -0.38 16.05
N GLU A 242 -11.30 -0.48 17.27
CA GLU A 242 -10.71 0.12 18.45
C GLU A 242 -9.35 -0.49 18.80
N LEU A 243 -9.22 -1.81 18.70
CA LEU A 243 -7.98 -2.53 18.98
C LEU A 243 -6.87 -2.10 18.02
N ILE A 244 -7.10 -2.17 16.71
CA ILE A 244 -6.06 -1.81 15.72
C ILE A 244 -5.70 -0.32 15.76
N SER A 245 -6.63 0.54 16.15
CA SER A 245 -6.39 1.97 16.28
C SER A 245 -5.47 2.33 17.45
N ASN A 246 -5.52 1.53 18.53
CA ASN A 246 -4.87 1.81 19.80
C ASN A 246 -3.73 0.85 20.16
N THR A 247 -3.44 -0.16 19.33
CA THR A 247 -2.35 -1.09 19.62
C THR A 247 -0.98 -0.40 19.57
N PRO A 248 -0.10 -0.66 20.56
CA PRO A 248 1.27 -0.13 20.54
C PRO A 248 2.19 -0.83 19.54
N HIS A 249 1.74 -1.94 18.94
CA HIS A 249 2.54 -2.76 18.04
C HIS A 249 2.53 -2.28 16.58
N THR A 250 1.80 -1.20 16.29
CA THR A 250 1.86 -0.55 14.97
C THR A 250 3.26 0.00 14.71
N LEU A 251 3.86 -0.40 13.61
CA LEU A 251 5.09 0.24 13.14
C LEU A 251 4.76 1.67 12.74
N ASP A 252 5.43 2.64 13.35
CA ASP A 252 5.27 4.07 13.10
C ASP A 252 6.63 4.67 12.76
N PHE A 253 6.78 5.15 11.53
CA PHE A 253 8.04 5.68 11.02
C PHE A 253 7.82 6.81 10.00
N LEU A 254 8.76 7.74 9.96
CA LEU A 254 8.80 8.79 8.96
C LEU A 254 9.66 8.31 7.78
N MET A 255 9.09 8.27 6.59
CA MET A 255 9.86 8.05 5.37
C MET A 255 10.64 9.32 5.02
N ARG A 256 11.91 9.14 4.69
CA ARG A 256 12.80 10.20 4.22
C ARG A 256 12.73 10.31 2.70
N GLU A 257 13.17 11.43 2.18
CA GLU A 257 13.28 11.63 0.72
C GLU A 257 14.19 10.56 0.10
N GLY A 258 13.74 9.98 -1.01
CA GLY A 258 14.42 8.88 -1.69
C GLY A 258 14.17 7.49 -1.10
N GLU A 259 13.47 7.35 0.02
CA GLU A 259 13.10 6.03 0.55
C GLU A 259 11.91 5.45 -0.22
N LEU A 260 12.01 4.16 -0.57
CA LEU A 260 10.98 3.39 -1.25
C LEU A 260 10.47 2.28 -0.33
N LEU A 261 9.18 2.29 -0.03
CA LEU A 261 8.50 1.27 0.76
C LEU A 261 7.76 0.30 -0.17
N PHE A 262 7.98 -1.00 0.01
CA PHE A 262 7.09 -2.06 -0.45
C PHE A 262 6.31 -2.63 0.72
N SER A 263 5.05 -2.98 0.51
CA SER A 263 4.19 -3.58 1.53
C SER A 263 3.30 -4.65 0.91
N ASP A 264 3.23 -5.82 1.54
CA ASP A 264 2.26 -6.86 1.20
C ASP A 264 0.87 -6.41 1.69
N ASN A 265 0.02 -6.02 0.75
CA ASN A 265 -1.31 -5.46 1.02
C ASN A 265 -2.33 -6.52 1.48
N HIS A 266 -2.00 -7.80 1.34
CA HIS A 266 -2.79 -8.89 1.88
C HIS A 266 -2.39 -9.27 3.31
N ARG A 267 -1.14 -8.99 3.70
CA ARG A 267 -0.62 -9.30 5.05
C ARG A 267 -0.52 -8.11 5.96
N THR A 268 -0.72 -6.89 5.44
CA THR A 268 -0.61 -5.66 6.22
C THR A 268 -1.80 -4.74 6.00
N ILE A 269 -2.13 -3.96 7.02
CA ILE A 269 -2.94 -2.76 6.90
C ILE A 269 -2.05 -1.55 7.18
N HIS A 270 -2.34 -0.46 6.50
CA HIS A 270 -1.51 0.73 6.60
C HIS A 270 -2.32 2.02 6.79
N ALA A 271 -1.65 3.03 7.29
CA ALA A 271 -2.20 4.37 7.48
C ALA A 271 -1.08 5.41 7.40
N ARG A 272 -1.45 6.65 7.50
CA ARG A 272 -0.53 7.76 7.81
C ARG A 272 -1.03 8.56 9.01
N THR A 273 -0.11 9.21 9.71
CA THR A 273 -0.53 10.23 10.68
C THR A 273 -0.98 11.51 9.94
N PRO A 274 -1.70 12.41 10.61
CA PRO A 274 -2.01 13.72 10.04
C PRO A 274 -0.77 14.44 9.52
N ILE A 275 -0.93 15.20 8.45
CA ILE A 275 0.14 16.04 7.88
C ILE A 275 0.22 17.30 8.75
N ALA A 276 1.36 17.52 9.39
CA ALA A 276 1.50 18.56 10.41
C ALA A 276 1.36 19.98 9.84
N ALA A 277 1.92 20.23 8.63
CA ALA A 277 1.75 21.51 7.93
C ALA A 277 0.39 21.67 7.23
N GLY A 278 -0.49 20.65 7.35
CA GLY A 278 -1.82 20.66 6.73
C GLY A 278 -1.76 20.89 5.22
N LYS A 279 -2.64 21.78 4.71
CA LYS A 279 -2.72 22.10 3.28
C LYS A 279 -1.49 22.86 2.73
N ASP A 280 -0.72 23.47 3.59
CA ASP A 280 0.47 24.25 3.21
C ASP A 280 1.72 23.37 3.11
N SER A 281 1.59 22.06 3.39
CA SER A 281 2.67 21.11 3.21
C SER A 281 2.95 20.85 1.73
N ASP A 282 4.22 20.85 1.37
CA ASP A 282 4.69 20.43 0.05
C ASP A 282 5.02 18.92 -0.01
N ARG A 283 4.60 18.14 1.01
CA ARG A 283 4.77 16.70 1.07
C ARG A 283 4.30 16.04 -0.21
N LEU A 284 5.14 15.22 -0.79
CA LEU A 284 4.85 14.49 -2.01
C LEU A 284 5.31 13.03 -1.86
N MET A 285 4.37 12.12 -2.03
CA MET A 285 4.63 10.69 -2.18
C MET A 285 4.18 10.24 -3.56
N ILE A 286 4.85 9.23 -4.09
CA ILE A 286 4.43 8.52 -5.29
C ILE A 286 4.10 7.09 -4.90
N ARG A 287 2.96 6.57 -5.35
CA ARG A 287 2.50 5.21 -5.06
C ARG A 287 2.09 4.49 -6.34
N SER A 288 2.36 3.19 -6.41
CA SER A 288 1.76 2.28 -7.37
C SER A 288 1.14 1.08 -6.67
N TRP A 289 0.09 0.54 -7.25
CA TRP A 289 -0.49 -0.74 -6.91
C TRP A 289 0.01 -1.79 -7.86
N ILE A 290 0.33 -2.97 -7.33
CA ILE A 290 0.97 -4.05 -8.08
C ILE A 290 0.10 -5.29 -7.97
N ARG A 291 -0.26 -5.84 -9.14
CA ARG A 291 -0.90 -7.14 -9.30
C ARG A 291 0.18 -8.16 -9.58
N THR A 292 0.43 -9.07 -8.62
CA THR A 292 1.39 -10.15 -8.83
C THR A 292 0.85 -11.16 -9.84
N THR A 293 1.70 -11.67 -10.72
CA THR A 293 1.36 -12.66 -11.76
C THR A 293 1.48 -14.08 -11.24
#